data_34ca9d4db12660320d66b577ef9dab49
#
_entry.id   34ca9d4db12660320d66b577ef9dab49
#
_cell.length_a   1.000
_cell.length_b   1.000
_cell.length_c   1.000
_cell.angle_alpha   90.00
_cell.angle_beta   90.00
_cell.angle_gamma   90.00
#
_symmetry.space_group_name_H-M   'P 1'
#
loop_
_entity.id
_entity.type
_entity.pdbx_description
1 polymer ?
#
loop_
_entity_poly.entity_id
_entity_poly.type
_entity_poly.pdbx_seq_one_letter_code
_entity_poly.pdbx_strand_id
1 'polypeptide(L)'
;MRTVFLTGGTGFIGKQLVKELAKEDVKILLLVRSKSKAIRIFQERGSLKKAFMHFIEGDLTKIDLGLSAEDKERVLKTDVIIHAGGPMDIQATSKEAASVFLNGAKHINELAKSIHQLKGLQQFIHVVGYMSPFDDTNSKIAIDVFQEGNNYLKIKNPYERTKFLADLYIRQQASAVGYPLSVINPPTVVGSSKTGSTEQIAGLGLLVMSMRRGLMPVIPGGKGYRLPLISNDELAKFIVQVFRLEQPTIQTYTLVEDKQHDQNIAELLSIMSESMNMRAPKISVPMPFMKAIMNSGGSKITKIPSDGLTFITKQKFSNVSAKKIMGGDWFKKTSVMKFFPAVVADLDYRMMYQNGRHNHLFKRTLCDNTTFYQLQGKG
;
A
#
# COMPACT_ATOMS: atom_id res chain seq x y z
N MET A 1 -26.25 8.45 -7.17
CA MET A 1 -25.03 8.82 -6.41
C MET A 1 -24.78 7.80 -5.30
N ARG A 2 -23.66 7.06 -5.31
CA ARG A 2 -23.27 6.10 -4.27
C ARG A 2 -22.49 6.79 -3.15
N THR A 3 -22.63 6.33 -1.92
CA THR A 3 -21.86 6.80 -0.77
C THR A 3 -20.71 5.86 -0.48
N VAL A 4 -19.49 6.38 -0.50
CA VAL A 4 -18.25 5.63 -0.24
C VAL A 4 -17.69 6.02 1.12
N PHE A 5 -17.46 5.05 2.01
CA PHE A 5 -16.67 5.25 3.22
C PHE A 5 -15.22 4.84 2.96
N LEU A 6 -14.31 5.79 3.03
CA LEU A 6 -12.90 5.59 2.69
C LEU A 6 -12.01 5.76 3.93
N THR A 7 -11.18 4.76 4.21
CA THR A 7 -10.10 4.88 5.19
C THR A 7 -8.75 5.06 4.48
N GLY A 8 -7.84 5.77 5.10
CA GLY A 8 -6.50 6.01 4.53
C GLY A 8 -6.43 7.05 3.41
N GLY A 9 -7.52 7.81 3.18
CA GLY A 9 -7.60 8.77 2.06
C GLY A 9 -6.62 9.94 2.12
N THR A 10 -6.06 10.27 3.28
CA THR A 10 -4.99 11.28 3.42
C THR A 10 -3.59 10.73 3.15
N GLY A 11 -3.45 9.40 2.99
CA GLY A 11 -2.18 8.74 2.71
C GLY A 11 -1.74 8.83 1.24
N PHE A 12 -0.58 8.26 0.94
CA PHE A 12 0.04 8.31 -0.40
C PHE A 12 -0.85 7.75 -1.51
N ILE A 13 -1.44 6.57 -1.30
CA ILE A 13 -2.40 5.97 -2.25
C ILE A 13 -3.74 6.70 -2.17
N GLY A 14 -4.19 6.99 -0.94
CA GLY A 14 -5.53 7.52 -0.70
C GLY A 14 -5.78 8.88 -1.31
N LYS A 15 -4.81 9.80 -1.31
CA LYS A 15 -4.94 11.10 -1.96
C LYS A 15 -5.20 10.98 -3.47
N GLN A 16 -4.52 10.04 -4.12
CA GLN A 16 -4.73 9.79 -5.53
C GLN A 16 -6.07 9.09 -5.78
N LEU A 17 -6.47 8.17 -4.89
CA LEU A 17 -7.77 7.50 -4.95
C LEU A 17 -8.93 8.49 -4.79
N VAL A 18 -8.85 9.41 -3.83
CA VAL A 18 -9.85 10.49 -3.67
C VAL A 18 -9.97 11.32 -4.95
N LYS A 19 -8.85 11.65 -5.59
CA LYS A 19 -8.82 12.39 -6.87
C LYS A 19 -9.49 11.60 -8.00
N GLU A 20 -9.30 10.30 -8.08
CA GLU A 20 -9.95 9.49 -9.11
C GLU A 20 -11.45 9.29 -8.79
N LEU A 21 -11.83 9.02 -7.53
CA LEU A 21 -13.22 8.92 -7.10
C LEU A 21 -14.01 10.23 -7.30
N ALA A 22 -13.37 11.39 -7.19
CA ALA A 22 -14.01 12.67 -7.42
C ALA A 22 -14.47 12.90 -8.89
N LYS A 23 -14.09 12.03 -9.80
CA LYS A 23 -14.57 12.01 -11.20
C LYS A 23 -15.86 11.22 -11.36
N GLU A 24 -16.23 10.44 -10.34
CA GLU A 24 -17.45 9.63 -10.30
C GLU A 24 -18.61 10.42 -9.63
N ASP A 25 -19.83 9.94 -9.85
CA ASP A 25 -21.02 10.43 -9.12
C ASP A 25 -21.10 9.77 -7.74
N VAL A 26 -20.27 10.22 -6.81
CA VAL A 26 -20.13 9.65 -5.46
C VAL A 26 -20.08 10.71 -4.37
N LYS A 27 -20.57 10.33 -3.19
CA LYS A 27 -20.31 11.04 -1.93
C LYS A 27 -19.23 10.29 -1.17
N ILE A 28 -18.14 10.97 -0.81
CA ILE A 28 -17.01 10.37 -0.08
C ILE A 28 -17.11 10.76 1.40
N LEU A 29 -17.25 9.77 2.27
CA LEU A 29 -17.09 9.89 3.72
C LEU A 29 -15.66 9.45 4.06
N LEU A 30 -14.78 10.40 4.35
CA LEU A 30 -13.37 10.15 4.56
C LEU A 30 -13.03 10.07 6.05
N LEU A 31 -12.65 8.87 6.53
CA LEU A 31 -12.17 8.69 7.90
C LEU A 31 -10.81 9.35 8.08
N VAL A 32 -10.73 10.29 9.04
CA VAL A 32 -9.52 11.05 9.34
C VAL A 32 -9.31 11.20 10.85
N ARG A 33 -8.07 11.15 11.31
CA ARG A 33 -7.72 11.37 12.73
C ARG A 33 -7.78 12.85 13.15
N SER A 34 -7.77 13.76 12.17
CA SER A 34 -7.90 15.22 12.38
C SER A 34 -8.52 15.87 11.15
N LYS A 35 -9.70 16.44 11.32
CA LYS A 35 -10.43 17.17 10.25
C LYS A 35 -9.61 18.36 9.75
N SER A 36 -9.00 19.13 10.64
CA SER A 36 -8.21 20.32 10.27
C SER A 36 -7.01 20.00 9.39
N LYS A 37 -6.27 18.93 9.72
CA LYS A 37 -5.14 18.45 8.89
C LYS A 37 -5.62 17.95 7.53
N ALA A 38 -6.70 17.19 7.49
CA ALA A 38 -7.25 16.65 6.26
C ALA A 38 -7.73 17.78 5.33
N ILE A 39 -8.44 18.77 5.86
CA ILE A 39 -8.90 19.95 5.09
C ILE A 39 -7.69 20.65 4.44
N ARG A 40 -6.61 20.89 5.18
CA ARG A 40 -5.40 21.51 4.64
C ARG A 40 -4.82 20.70 3.48
N ILE A 41 -4.66 19.37 3.64
CA ILE A 41 -4.12 18.48 2.59
C ILE A 41 -4.90 18.61 1.26
N PHE A 42 -6.21 18.73 1.32
CA PHE A 42 -7.06 18.79 0.12
C PHE A 42 -7.29 20.20 -0.41
N GLN A 43 -7.23 21.23 0.43
CA GLN A 43 -7.32 22.64 0.00
C GLN A 43 -6.08 23.10 -0.77
N GLU A 44 -4.88 22.77 -0.30
CA GLU A 44 -3.61 23.15 -0.95
C GLU A 44 -3.48 22.60 -2.37
N ARG A 45 -4.22 21.54 -2.68
CA ARG A 45 -4.19 20.88 -4.00
C ARG A 45 -5.26 21.36 -4.98
N GLY A 46 -6.11 22.33 -4.62
CA GLY A 46 -7.10 22.94 -5.51
C GLY A 46 -8.13 21.98 -6.14
N SER A 47 -8.27 20.75 -5.60
CA SER A 47 -8.72 19.63 -6.41
C SER A 47 -10.13 19.13 -6.15
N LEU A 48 -10.88 19.64 -5.15
CA LEU A 48 -12.14 18.98 -4.78
C LEU A 48 -13.28 19.97 -4.57
N LYS A 49 -14.33 19.79 -5.36
CA LYS A 49 -15.64 20.39 -5.07
C LYS A 49 -16.07 19.89 -3.68
N LYS A 50 -16.15 20.78 -2.69
CA LYS A 50 -16.52 20.49 -1.29
C LYS A 50 -17.82 19.68 -1.15
N ALA A 51 -18.69 19.72 -2.14
CA ALA A 51 -20.01 19.08 -2.12
C ALA A 51 -19.98 17.55 -2.06
N PHE A 52 -18.87 16.90 -2.47
CA PHE A 52 -18.78 15.45 -2.58
C PHE A 52 -17.96 14.78 -1.48
N MET A 53 -17.25 15.54 -0.64
CA MET A 53 -16.38 14.97 0.39
C MET A 53 -16.74 15.45 1.79
N HIS A 54 -16.91 14.50 2.70
CA HIS A 54 -17.20 14.73 4.10
C HIS A 54 -16.12 14.10 4.97
N PHE A 55 -15.51 14.87 5.85
CA PHE A 55 -14.51 14.37 6.78
C PHE A 55 -15.19 13.82 8.04
N ILE A 56 -14.97 12.54 8.31
CA ILE A 56 -15.44 11.82 9.49
C ILE A 56 -14.25 11.69 10.43
N GLU A 57 -14.33 12.28 11.62
CA GLU A 57 -13.26 12.17 12.60
C GLU A 57 -13.35 10.84 13.33
N GLY A 58 -12.23 10.09 13.35
CA GLY A 58 -12.17 8.80 13.98
C GLY A 58 -10.80 8.13 13.81
N ASP A 59 -10.66 6.93 14.36
CA ASP A 59 -9.41 6.19 14.39
C ASP A 59 -9.67 4.69 14.27
N LEU A 60 -8.99 4.03 13.32
CA LEU A 60 -9.07 2.57 13.10
C LEU A 60 -8.74 1.76 14.35
N THR A 61 -7.94 2.28 15.28
CA THR A 61 -7.52 1.57 16.50
C THR A 61 -8.57 1.61 17.61
N LYS A 62 -9.63 2.41 17.45
CA LYS A 62 -10.68 2.60 18.45
C LYS A 62 -11.91 1.75 18.14
N ILE A 63 -12.58 1.28 19.18
CA ILE A 63 -13.89 0.63 19.07
C ILE A 63 -14.86 1.59 18.35
N ASP A 64 -15.72 1.05 17.49
CA ASP A 64 -16.63 1.82 16.61
C ASP A 64 -15.90 2.91 15.81
N LEU A 65 -14.60 2.71 15.52
CA LEU A 65 -13.72 3.68 14.88
C LEU A 65 -13.62 5.02 15.63
N GLY A 66 -14.07 5.09 16.88
CA GLY A 66 -14.14 6.31 17.68
C GLY A 66 -15.10 7.37 17.12
N LEU A 67 -16.11 6.95 16.37
CA LEU A 67 -17.07 7.86 15.73
C LEU A 67 -18.02 8.49 16.76
N SER A 68 -18.43 9.74 16.50
CA SER A 68 -19.59 10.33 17.18
C SER A 68 -20.88 9.61 16.78
N ALA A 69 -21.93 9.72 17.59
CA ALA A 69 -23.24 9.13 17.25
C ALA A 69 -23.76 9.60 15.88
N GLU A 70 -23.66 10.93 15.60
CA GLU A 70 -24.06 11.50 14.34
C GLU A 70 -23.23 10.96 13.13
N ASP A 71 -21.90 10.89 13.30
CA ASP A 71 -21.04 10.37 12.24
C ASP A 71 -21.26 8.85 12.05
N LYS A 72 -21.57 8.09 13.12
CA LYS A 72 -21.95 6.67 13.02
C LYS A 72 -23.23 6.47 12.21
N GLU A 73 -24.30 7.22 12.48
CA GLU A 73 -25.52 7.18 11.69
C GLU A 73 -25.28 7.54 10.20
N ARG A 74 -24.41 8.50 9.95
CA ARG A 74 -24.02 8.90 8.59
C ARG A 74 -23.26 7.80 7.86
N VAL A 75 -22.33 7.15 8.53
CA VAL A 75 -21.52 6.07 7.98
C VAL A 75 -22.34 4.80 7.76
N LEU A 76 -23.35 4.52 8.56
CA LEU A 76 -24.26 3.38 8.35
C LEU A 76 -25.06 3.48 7.04
N LYS A 77 -25.17 4.66 6.42
CA LYS A 77 -25.80 4.86 5.11
C LYS A 77 -24.86 4.62 3.92
N THR A 78 -23.65 4.15 4.16
CA THR A 78 -22.65 3.85 3.14
C THR A 78 -23.09 2.70 2.22
N ASP A 79 -22.76 2.81 0.94
CA ASP A 79 -22.98 1.75 -0.06
C ASP A 79 -21.71 0.92 -0.28
N VAL A 80 -20.55 1.55 -0.27
CA VAL A 80 -19.25 0.92 -0.53
C VAL A 80 -18.23 1.32 0.53
N ILE A 81 -17.53 0.35 1.09
CA ILE A 81 -16.37 0.59 1.95
C ILE A 81 -15.10 0.40 1.13
N ILE A 82 -14.16 1.36 1.20
CA ILE A 82 -12.81 1.22 0.67
C ILE A 82 -11.83 1.33 1.83
N HIS A 83 -11.19 0.21 2.18
CA HIS A 83 -10.21 0.15 3.26
C HIS A 83 -8.80 0.13 2.69
N ALA A 84 -8.19 1.32 2.60
CA ALA A 84 -6.80 1.53 2.19
C ALA A 84 -5.97 2.15 3.34
N GLY A 85 -6.49 2.09 4.57
CA GLY A 85 -5.85 2.63 5.77
C GLY A 85 -4.85 1.66 6.37
N GLY A 86 -3.71 2.21 6.79
CA GLY A 86 -2.66 1.49 7.49
C GLY A 86 -1.30 2.14 7.19
N PRO A 87 -0.40 2.27 8.19
CA PRO A 87 0.94 2.76 7.96
C PRO A 87 1.73 1.73 7.15
N MET A 88 2.64 2.18 6.28
CA MET A 88 3.64 1.34 5.67
C MET A 88 4.91 1.37 6.53
N ASP A 89 4.90 0.65 7.63
CA ASP A 89 6.02 0.56 8.57
C ASP A 89 6.43 -0.90 8.78
N ILE A 90 7.44 -1.33 8.01
CA ILE A 90 7.99 -2.69 8.08
C ILE A 90 8.68 -2.95 9.44
N GLN A 91 9.03 -1.89 10.17
CA GLN A 91 9.71 -1.98 11.48
C GLN A 91 8.75 -1.83 12.66
N ALA A 92 7.43 -1.75 12.40
CA ALA A 92 6.43 -1.67 13.45
C ALA A 92 6.57 -2.84 14.45
N THR A 93 6.45 -2.53 15.73
CA THR A 93 6.40 -3.55 16.78
C THR A 93 5.16 -4.44 16.60
N SER A 94 5.19 -5.64 17.18
CA SER A 94 4.02 -6.54 17.13
C SER A 94 2.75 -5.89 17.67
N LYS A 95 2.86 -5.05 18.72
CA LYS A 95 1.73 -4.34 19.34
C LYS A 95 1.17 -3.25 18.41
N GLU A 96 2.03 -2.45 17.81
CA GLU A 96 1.64 -1.39 16.88
C GLU A 96 1.00 -1.98 15.61
N ALA A 97 1.62 -2.98 15.01
CA ALA A 97 1.10 -3.66 13.84
C ALA A 97 -0.27 -4.32 14.13
N ALA A 98 -0.42 -5.01 15.27
CA ALA A 98 -1.68 -5.62 15.66
C ALA A 98 -2.78 -4.57 15.91
N SER A 99 -2.45 -3.46 16.57
CA SER A 99 -3.41 -2.39 16.83
C SER A 99 -3.99 -1.79 15.56
N VAL A 100 -3.15 -1.49 14.57
CA VAL A 100 -3.58 -0.80 13.36
C VAL A 100 -4.16 -1.78 12.33
N PHE A 101 -3.48 -2.90 12.05
CA PHE A 101 -3.93 -3.81 11.00
C PHE A 101 -5.01 -4.75 11.50
N LEU A 102 -4.75 -5.56 12.53
CA LEU A 102 -5.70 -6.60 12.94
C LEU A 102 -6.91 -6.01 13.67
N ASN A 103 -6.71 -5.13 14.65
CA ASN A 103 -7.83 -4.51 15.36
C ASN A 103 -8.56 -3.53 14.44
N GLY A 104 -7.83 -2.76 13.61
CA GLY A 104 -8.44 -1.91 12.60
C GLY A 104 -9.31 -2.69 11.62
N ALA A 105 -8.85 -3.86 11.15
CA ALA A 105 -9.63 -4.75 10.31
C ALA A 105 -10.89 -5.28 11.03
N LYS A 106 -10.80 -5.61 12.32
CA LYS A 106 -11.97 -6.00 13.13
C LYS A 106 -12.99 -4.88 13.23
N HIS A 107 -12.55 -3.66 13.55
CA HIS A 107 -13.46 -2.52 13.72
C HIS A 107 -14.14 -2.14 12.40
N ILE A 108 -13.41 -2.10 11.29
CA ILE A 108 -14.00 -1.79 9.98
C ILE A 108 -14.93 -2.92 9.49
N ASN A 109 -14.63 -4.16 9.85
CA ASN A 109 -15.48 -5.30 9.54
C ASN A 109 -16.80 -5.26 10.33
N GLU A 110 -16.79 -4.90 11.61
CA GLU A 110 -18.04 -4.75 12.39
C GLU A 110 -18.93 -3.67 11.77
N LEU A 111 -18.35 -2.58 11.27
CA LEU A 111 -19.09 -1.58 10.50
C LEU A 111 -19.67 -2.19 9.21
N ALA A 112 -18.87 -2.95 8.46
CA ALA A 112 -19.32 -3.61 7.23
C ALA A 112 -20.51 -4.57 7.48
N LYS A 113 -20.43 -5.37 8.55
CA LYS A 113 -21.54 -6.25 8.99
C LYS A 113 -22.79 -5.45 9.31
N SER A 114 -22.66 -4.38 10.11
CA SER A 114 -23.80 -3.53 10.49
C SER A 114 -24.48 -2.91 9.27
N ILE A 115 -23.71 -2.40 8.30
CA ILE A 115 -24.26 -1.85 7.06
C ILE A 115 -24.93 -2.96 6.24
N HIS A 116 -24.27 -4.12 6.12
CA HIS A 116 -24.82 -5.23 5.33
C HIS A 116 -26.14 -5.73 5.89
N GLN A 117 -26.24 -5.88 7.21
CA GLN A 117 -27.48 -6.29 7.90
C GLN A 117 -28.59 -5.24 7.80
N LEU A 118 -28.22 -3.95 7.82
CA LEU A 118 -29.19 -2.85 7.81
C LEU A 118 -29.78 -2.60 6.42
N LYS A 119 -28.99 -2.63 5.37
CA LYS A 119 -29.39 -2.19 4.03
C LYS A 119 -28.78 -2.98 2.86
N GLY A 120 -27.87 -3.90 3.13
CA GLY A 120 -27.05 -4.55 2.12
C GLY A 120 -25.84 -3.70 1.73
N LEU A 121 -24.63 -4.09 2.16
CA LEU A 121 -23.38 -3.50 1.69
C LEU A 121 -23.14 -3.93 0.25
N GLN A 122 -23.04 -2.97 -0.69
CA GLN A 122 -22.86 -3.28 -2.10
C GLN A 122 -21.47 -3.84 -2.40
N GLN A 123 -20.44 -3.32 -1.71
CA GLN A 123 -19.05 -3.78 -1.90
C GLN A 123 -18.15 -3.37 -0.74
N PHE A 124 -17.22 -4.26 -0.36
CA PHE A 124 -16.08 -3.95 0.46
C PHE A 124 -14.80 -4.10 -0.38
N ILE A 125 -14.05 -3.02 -0.62
CA ILE A 125 -12.76 -3.03 -1.31
C ILE A 125 -11.65 -2.94 -0.26
N HIS A 126 -10.78 -3.95 -0.19
CA HIS A 126 -9.68 -4.05 0.78
C HIS A 126 -8.32 -4.05 0.09
N VAL A 127 -7.46 -3.09 0.43
CA VAL A 127 -6.12 -2.97 -0.16
C VAL A 127 -5.10 -3.65 0.75
N VAL A 128 -4.47 -4.70 0.26
CA VAL A 128 -3.51 -5.52 1.02
C VAL A 128 -2.09 -5.35 0.47
N GLY A 129 -1.66 -6.19 -0.46
CA GLY A 129 -0.35 -6.19 -1.08
C GLY A 129 0.00 -7.54 -1.69
N TYR A 130 0.83 -7.52 -2.72
CA TYR A 130 1.13 -8.70 -3.55
C TYR A 130 1.83 -9.84 -2.83
N MET A 131 2.42 -9.59 -1.67
CA MET A 131 3.01 -10.65 -0.83
C MET A 131 1.95 -11.40 -0.01
N SER A 132 0.66 -11.02 -0.10
CA SER A 132 -0.44 -11.81 0.47
C SER A 132 -0.38 -13.24 -0.06
N PRO A 133 -0.57 -14.25 0.80
CA PRO A 133 -0.66 -15.65 0.37
C PRO A 133 -1.92 -15.95 -0.47
N PHE A 134 -2.81 -14.97 -0.61
CA PHE A 134 -4.06 -15.11 -1.34
C PHE A 134 -4.02 -14.32 -2.64
N ASP A 135 -4.32 -15.00 -3.74
CA ASP A 135 -4.37 -14.45 -5.08
C ASP A 135 -5.70 -14.79 -5.79
N ASP A 136 -5.73 -14.66 -7.11
CA ASP A 136 -6.91 -14.96 -7.94
C ASP A 136 -7.36 -16.41 -7.84
N THR A 137 -6.45 -17.34 -7.53
CA THR A 137 -6.72 -18.79 -7.55
C THR A 137 -7.35 -19.30 -6.26
N ASN A 138 -7.12 -18.59 -5.15
CA ASN A 138 -7.58 -18.95 -3.81
C ASN A 138 -8.35 -17.81 -3.13
N SER A 139 -9.13 -17.06 -3.89
CA SER A 139 -9.93 -15.93 -3.38
C SER A 139 -10.98 -16.35 -2.35
N LYS A 140 -11.54 -17.54 -2.48
CA LYS A 140 -12.49 -18.14 -1.53
C LYS A 140 -11.72 -18.97 -0.52
N ILE A 141 -11.74 -18.55 0.73
CA ILE A 141 -11.06 -19.25 1.82
C ILE A 141 -12.11 -19.97 2.64
N ALA A 142 -11.91 -21.26 2.86
CA ALA A 142 -12.75 -22.02 3.78
C ALA A 142 -12.61 -21.50 5.21
N ILE A 143 -13.67 -21.54 6.00
CA ILE A 143 -13.71 -20.98 7.37
C ILE A 143 -12.68 -21.65 8.28
N ASP A 144 -12.41 -22.93 8.06
CA ASP A 144 -11.44 -23.75 8.80
C ASP A 144 -9.97 -23.34 8.56
N VAL A 145 -9.65 -22.67 7.43
CA VAL A 145 -8.27 -22.15 7.18
C VAL A 145 -7.84 -21.13 8.23
N PHE A 146 -8.80 -20.44 8.87
CA PHE A 146 -8.45 -19.56 9.98
C PHE A 146 -7.93 -20.34 11.21
N GLN A 147 -8.36 -21.57 11.41
CA GLN A 147 -7.87 -22.45 12.47
C GLN A 147 -6.44 -22.93 12.17
N GLU A 148 -6.05 -23.00 10.91
CA GLU A 148 -4.66 -23.23 10.47
C GLU A 148 -3.78 -21.96 10.56
N GLY A 149 -4.29 -20.86 11.10
CA GLY A 149 -3.60 -19.58 11.26
C GLY A 149 -2.22 -19.65 11.93
N ASN A 150 -1.90 -20.78 12.58
CA ASN A 150 -0.56 -21.13 13.07
C ASN A 150 0.52 -21.05 11.98
N ASN A 151 0.19 -21.29 10.71
CA ASN A 151 1.15 -21.16 9.61
C ASN A 151 1.50 -19.69 9.34
N TYR A 152 0.55 -18.77 9.46
CA TYR A 152 0.78 -17.32 9.33
C TYR A 152 1.50 -16.75 10.56
N LEU A 153 1.31 -17.34 11.73
CA LEU A 153 2.06 -16.99 12.94
C LEU A 153 3.56 -17.27 12.82
N LYS A 154 3.97 -18.15 11.90
CA LYS A 154 5.39 -18.42 11.60
C LYS A 154 6.08 -17.26 10.83
N ILE A 155 5.34 -16.35 10.24
CA ILE A 155 5.91 -15.17 9.59
C ILE A 155 6.62 -14.32 10.65
N LYS A 156 7.93 -14.14 10.50
CA LYS A 156 8.77 -13.48 11.50
C LYS A 156 8.46 -11.98 11.61
N ASN A 157 8.27 -11.30 10.47
CA ASN A 157 7.99 -9.86 10.43
C ASN A 157 6.60 -9.57 10.98
N PRO A 158 6.45 -8.77 12.07
CA PRO A 158 5.15 -8.47 12.68
C PRO A 158 4.20 -7.71 11.76
N TYR A 159 4.73 -6.82 10.92
CA TYR A 159 3.96 -6.04 9.95
C TYR A 159 3.29 -6.97 8.93
N GLU A 160 4.07 -7.83 8.25
CA GLU A 160 3.54 -8.77 7.24
C GLU A 160 2.55 -9.76 7.88
N ARG A 161 2.95 -10.37 9.00
CA ARG A 161 2.10 -11.32 9.73
C ARG A 161 0.75 -10.73 10.07
N THR A 162 0.73 -9.54 10.67
CA THR A 162 -0.50 -8.93 11.15
C THR A 162 -1.38 -8.47 10.00
N LYS A 163 -0.78 -8.00 8.92
CA LYS A 163 -1.48 -7.59 7.70
C LYS A 163 -2.15 -8.78 7.02
N PHE A 164 -1.49 -9.92 6.95
CA PHE A 164 -2.08 -11.13 6.37
C PHE A 164 -3.16 -11.75 7.26
N LEU A 165 -2.99 -11.71 8.59
CA LEU A 165 -4.05 -12.12 9.52
C LEU A 165 -5.27 -11.21 9.40
N ALA A 166 -5.10 -9.92 9.18
CA ALA A 166 -6.18 -8.97 8.95
C ALA A 166 -6.93 -9.27 7.64
N ASP A 167 -6.20 -9.55 6.56
CA ASP A 167 -6.78 -9.95 5.27
C ASP A 167 -7.56 -11.26 5.41
N LEU A 168 -6.96 -12.28 6.03
CA LEU A 168 -7.63 -13.56 6.29
C LEU A 168 -8.92 -13.37 7.10
N TYR A 169 -8.88 -12.55 8.15
CA TYR A 169 -10.05 -12.26 8.97
C TYR A 169 -11.18 -11.60 8.16
N ILE A 170 -10.87 -10.57 7.35
CA ILE A 170 -11.88 -9.89 6.51
C ILE A 170 -12.49 -10.86 5.50
N ARG A 171 -11.69 -11.72 4.85
CA ARG A 171 -12.18 -12.74 3.91
C ARG A 171 -13.12 -13.74 4.57
N GLN A 172 -12.74 -14.24 5.73
CA GLN A 172 -13.58 -15.17 6.51
C GLN A 172 -14.92 -14.53 6.88
N GLN A 173 -14.90 -13.28 7.35
CA GLN A 173 -16.10 -12.56 7.70
C GLN A 173 -16.98 -12.25 6.48
N ALA A 174 -16.39 -11.86 5.36
CA ALA A 174 -17.13 -11.65 4.12
C ALA A 174 -17.84 -12.92 3.66
N SER A 175 -17.17 -14.07 3.73
CA SER A 175 -17.75 -15.36 3.39
C SER A 175 -18.87 -15.77 4.35
N ALA A 176 -18.69 -15.56 5.67
CA ALA A 176 -19.66 -15.93 6.69
C ALA A 176 -20.91 -15.03 6.70
N VAL A 177 -20.75 -13.74 6.46
CA VAL A 177 -21.83 -12.72 6.49
C VAL A 177 -22.49 -12.56 5.12
N GLY A 178 -21.78 -12.82 4.03
CA GLY A 178 -22.29 -12.76 2.66
C GLY A 178 -22.12 -11.42 1.96
N TYR A 179 -21.35 -10.45 2.49
CA TYR A 179 -21.11 -9.21 1.76
C TYR A 179 -20.05 -9.36 0.67
N PRO A 180 -20.20 -8.67 -0.48
CA PRO A 180 -19.23 -8.71 -1.57
C PRO A 180 -17.87 -8.10 -1.15
N LEU A 181 -16.76 -8.82 -1.43
CA LEU A 181 -15.41 -8.42 -1.06
C LEU A 181 -14.48 -8.42 -2.27
N SER A 182 -13.88 -7.28 -2.56
CA SER A 182 -12.82 -7.14 -3.56
C SER A 182 -11.49 -6.86 -2.86
N VAL A 183 -10.56 -7.82 -2.89
CA VAL A 183 -9.23 -7.62 -2.31
C VAL A 183 -8.25 -7.23 -3.41
N ILE A 184 -7.56 -6.11 -3.20
CA ILE A 184 -6.56 -5.58 -4.14
C ILE A 184 -5.17 -5.86 -3.56
N ASN A 185 -4.35 -6.59 -4.31
CA ASN A 185 -2.96 -6.90 -3.99
C ASN A 185 -2.01 -6.10 -4.91
N PRO A 186 -1.76 -4.81 -4.62
CA PRO A 186 -0.80 -4.04 -5.41
C PRO A 186 0.64 -4.50 -5.13
N PRO A 187 1.54 -4.40 -6.12
CA PRO A 187 2.99 -4.45 -5.89
C PRO A 187 3.47 -3.22 -5.10
N THR A 188 4.78 -3.03 -5.01
CA THR A 188 5.34 -1.82 -4.39
C THR A 188 4.87 -0.58 -5.14
N VAL A 189 4.14 0.28 -4.45
CA VAL A 189 3.56 1.49 -5.04
C VAL A 189 4.59 2.60 -5.08
N VAL A 190 4.81 3.16 -6.27
CA VAL A 190 5.75 4.26 -6.50
C VAL A 190 5.03 5.55 -6.90
N GLY A 191 5.77 6.59 -7.26
CA GLY A 191 5.23 7.89 -7.60
C GLY A 191 4.26 7.91 -8.79
N SER A 192 3.88 9.12 -9.18
CA SER A 192 2.95 9.35 -10.29
C SER A 192 3.56 8.91 -11.63
N SER A 193 2.78 8.19 -12.44
CA SER A 193 3.18 7.82 -13.80
C SER A 193 3.39 9.02 -14.74
N LYS A 194 2.81 10.17 -14.40
CA LYS A 194 2.89 11.39 -15.22
C LYS A 194 4.10 12.26 -14.89
N THR A 195 4.46 12.34 -13.61
CA THR A 195 5.47 13.30 -13.13
C THR A 195 6.65 12.64 -12.41
N GLY A 196 6.57 11.35 -12.12
CA GLY A 196 7.53 10.67 -11.23
C GLY A 196 7.44 11.08 -9.76
N SER A 197 6.74 12.18 -9.45
CA SER A 197 6.70 12.72 -8.09
C SER A 197 6.16 11.72 -7.08
N THR A 198 6.87 11.55 -5.97
CA THR A 198 6.48 10.66 -4.89
C THR A 198 6.68 11.32 -3.53
N GLU A 199 5.67 11.18 -2.66
CA GLU A 199 5.77 11.62 -1.26
C GLU A 199 6.26 10.49 -0.35
N GLN A 200 6.30 9.26 -0.88
CA GLN A 200 6.69 8.09 -0.13
C GLN A 200 8.18 7.83 -0.26
N ILE A 201 8.91 8.09 0.81
CA ILE A 201 10.36 7.89 0.88
C ILE A 201 10.71 6.46 1.33
N ALA A 202 9.85 5.82 2.12
CA ALA A 202 10.05 4.44 2.58
C ALA A 202 10.15 3.46 1.39
N GLY A 203 10.85 2.36 1.57
CA GLY A 203 11.06 1.35 0.54
C GLY A 203 12.03 1.81 -0.55
N LEU A 204 11.52 2.22 -1.71
CA LEU A 204 12.35 2.62 -2.86
C LEU A 204 13.28 3.78 -2.54
N GLY A 205 12.86 4.76 -1.73
CA GLY A 205 13.72 5.87 -1.33
C GLY A 205 14.91 5.43 -0.48
N LEU A 206 14.75 4.42 0.38
CA LEU A 206 15.89 3.85 1.12
C LEU A 206 16.87 3.17 0.17
N LEU A 207 16.39 2.53 -0.88
CA LEU A 207 17.24 1.93 -1.91
C LEU A 207 18.00 3.01 -2.67
N VAL A 208 17.33 4.08 -3.14
CA VAL A 208 17.96 5.25 -3.78
C VAL A 208 19.04 5.86 -2.87
N MET A 209 18.74 6.08 -1.60
CA MET A 209 19.68 6.62 -0.62
C MET A 209 20.89 5.71 -0.44
N SER A 210 20.68 4.41 -0.33
CA SER A 210 21.78 3.44 -0.17
C SER A 210 22.68 3.40 -1.39
N MET A 211 22.10 3.47 -2.58
CA MET A 211 22.86 3.57 -3.82
C MET A 211 23.67 4.86 -3.88
N ARG A 212 23.06 6.02 -3.58
CA ARG A 212 23.74 7.32 -3.56
C ARG A 212 24.95 7.33 -2.62
N ARG A 213 24.89 6.57 -1.53
CA ARG A 213 25.99 6.43 -0.56
C ARG A 213 27.00 5.35 -0.91
N GLY A 214 26.87 4.69 -2.06
CA GLY A 214 27.75 3.58 -2.45
C GLY A 214 27.56 2.30 -1.62
N LEU A 215 26.45 2.18 -0.89
CA LEU A 215 26.18 1.05 0.01
C LEU A 215 25.43 -0.11 -0.67
N MET A 216 25.24 -0.02 -1.99
CA MET A 216 24.61 -1.07 -2.83
C MET A 216 25.55 -1.51 -3.96
N PRO A 217 26.71 -2.12 -3.63
CA PRO A 217 27.71 -2.49 -4.65
C PRO A 217 27.33 -3.78 -5.40
N VAL A 218 26.26 -4.47 -4.98
CA VAL A 218 25.85 -5.78 -5.52
C VAL A 218 24.38 -5.82 -5.84
N ILE A 219 24.01 -6.75 -6.73
CA ILE A 219 22.62 -7.03 -7.11
C ILE A 219 22.08 -8.14 -6.21
N PRO A 220 21.02 -7.92 -5.41
CA PRO A 220 20.46 -8.95 -4.55
C PRO A 220 19.73 -10.02 -5.37
N GLY A 221 20.04 -11.29 -5.13
CA GLY A 221 19.38 -12.44 -5.71
C GLY A 221 19.81 -12.82 -7.13
N GLY A 222 20.20 -11.89 -7.97
CA GLY A 222 20.61 -12.12 -9.36
C GLY A 222 19.48 -12.46 -10.32
N LYS A 223 19.80 -13.23 -11.38
CA LYS A 223 18.88 -13.50 -12.51
C LYS A 223 17.53 -14.09 -12.05
N GLY A 224 16.46 -13.53 -12.57
CA GLY A 224 15.08 -13.95 -12.30
C GLY A 224 14.46 -13.37 -11.03
N TYR A 225 15.22 -12.63 -10.22
CA TYR A 225 14.65 -11.83 -9.14
C TYR A 225 14.14 -10.50 -9.68
N ARG A 226 13.00 -10.06 -9.16
CA ARG A 226 12.31 -8.84 -9.57
C ARG A 226 11.77 -8.08 -8.37
N LEU A 227 11.60 -6.80 -8.50
CA LEU A 227 10.87 -5.93 -7.60
C LEU A 227 9.64 -5.40 -8.33
N PRO A 228 8.47 -6.02 -8.16
CA PRO A 228 7.25 -5.55 -8.82
C PRO A 228 6.85 -4.15 -8.34
N LEU A 229 6.52 -3.27 -9.29
CA LEU A 229 6.20 -1.87 -9.05
C LEU A 229 4.91 -1.46 -9.78
N ILE A 230 4.15 -0.52 -9.20
CA ILE A 230 3.01 0.15 -9.83
C ILE A 230 2.99 1.63 -9.42
N SER A 231 2.53 2.52 -10.31
CA SER A 231 2.33 3.91 -9.92
C SER A 231 1.07 4.09 -9.06
N ASN A 232 1.06 5.08 -8.20
CA ASN A 232 -0.07 5.36 -7.32
C ASN A 232 -1.33 5.78 -8.07
N ASP A 233 -1.20 6.43 -9.22
CA ASP A 233 -2.32 6.85 -10.06
C ASP A 233 -2.93 5.68 -10.84
N GLU A 234 -2.14 4.74 -11.33
CA GLU A 234 -2.67 3.53 -11.98
C GLU A 234 -3.34 2.59 -10.97
N LEU A 235 -2.78 2.48 -9.77
CA LEU A 235 -3.46 1.77 -8.67
C LEU A 235 -4.80 2.41 -8.33
N ALA A 236 -4.86 3.73 -8.21
CA ALA A 236 -6.09 4.43 -7.92
C ALA A 236 -7.14 4.24 -9.02
N LYS A 237 -6.75 4.31 -10.30
CA LYS A 237 -7.63 4.01 -11.44
C LYS A 237 -8.16 2.58 -11.39
N PHE A 238 -7.29 1.61 -11.07
CA PHE A 238 -7.71 0.21 -10.93
C PHE A 238 -8.77 0.05 -9.83
N ILE A 239 -8.55 0.65 -8.65
CA ILE A 239 -9.51 0.59 -7.53
C ILE A 239 -10.86 1.19 -7.96
N VAL A 240 -10.86 2.29 -8.74
CA VAL A 240 -12.10 2.89 -9.26
C VAL A 240 -12.78 1.99 -10.29
N GLN A 241 -12.04 1.25 -11.13
CA GLN A 241 -12.67 0.26 -12.03
C GLN A 241 -13.33 -0.88 -11.24
N VAL A 242 -12.68 -1.36 -10.17
CA VAL A 242 -13.29 -2.35 -9.27
C VAL A 242 -14.52 -1.79 -8.56
N PHE A 243 -14.48 -0.53 -8.14
CA PHE A 243 -15.63 0.17 -7.56
C PHE A 243 -16.84 0.26 -8.52
N ARG A 244 -16.61 0.33 -9.83
CA ARG A 244 -17.66 0.40 -10.87
C ARG A 244 -18.38 -0.92 -11.12
N LEU A 245 -17.90 -2.04 -10.59
CA LEU A 245 -18.55 -3.34 -10.78
C LEU A 245 -19.99 -3.30 -10.29
N GLU A 246 -20.92 -3.73 -11.14
CA GLU A 246 -22.36 -3.78 -10.81
C GLU A 246 -22.67 -4.97 -9.91
N GLN A 247 -21.99 -6.10 -10.12
CA GLN A 247 -22.19 -7.33 -9.36
C GLN A 247 -20.85 -7.84 -8.80
N PRO A 248 -20.29 -7.17 -7.80
CA PRO A 248 -19.06 -7.63 -7.18
C PRO A 248 -19.29 -8.92 -6.39
N THR A 249 -18.31 -9.81 -6.45
CA THR A 249 -18.27 -11.06 -5.68
C THR A 249 -17.05 -11.06 -4.75
N ILE A 250 -16.82 -12.15 -4.01
CA ILE A 250 -15.55 -12.32 -3.30
C ILE A 250 -14.47 -12.64 -4.34
N GLN A 251 -13.62 -11.64 -4.61
CA GLN A 251 -12.57 -11.74 -5.63
C GLN A 251 -11.27 -11.06 -5.18
N THR A 252 -10.14 -11.68 -5.53
CA THR A 252 -8.81 -11.09 -5.35
C THR A 252 -8.28 -10.60 -6.70
N TYR A 253 -7.60 -9.45 -6.67
CA TYR A 253 -6.97 -8.82 -7.83
C TYR A 253 -5.50 -8.57 -7.52
N THR A 254 -4.60 -9.35 -8.10
CA THR A 254 -3.16 -9.16 -7.96
C THR A 254 -2.63 -8.33 -9.11
N LEU A 255 -1.99 -7.20 -8.80
CA LEU A 255 -1.55 -6.20 -9.77
C LEU A 255 -0.06 -6.31 -10.09
N VAL A 256 0.43 -7.54 -10.17
CA VAL A 256 1.82 -7.80 -10.53
C VAL A 256 1.91 -8.08 -12.03
N GLU A 257 2.82 -7.38 -12.71
CA GLU A 257 3.08 -7.55 -14.13
C GLU A 257 3.54 -8.98 -14.45
N ASP A 258 3.14 -9.53 -15.58
CA ASP A 258 3.57 -10.85 -16.00
C ASP A 258 4.99 -10.86 -16.61
N LYS A 259 5.49 -12.04 -16.90
CA LYS A 259 6.90 -12.27 -17.31
C LYS A 259 7.42 -11.44 -18.48
N GLN A 260 6.57 -11.05 -19.41
CA GLN A 260 6.99 -10.35 -20.63
C GLN A 260 7.39 -8.90 -20.37
N HIS A 261 6.97 -8.37 -19.23
CA HIS A 261 7.19 -6.99 -18.82
C HIS A 261 7.75 -6.91 -17.38
N ASP A 262 8.43 -7.99 -16.93
CA ASP A 262 8.99 -8.11 -15.60
C ASP A 262 10.05 -7.04 -15.30
N GLN A 263 9.93 -6.46 -14.12
CA GLN A 263 10.88 -5.49 -13.58
C GLN A 263 12.02 -6.25 -12.88
N ASN A 264 13.00 -6.68 -13.68
CA ASN A 264 14.19 -7.36 -13.18
C ASN A 264 14.97 -6.43 -12.24
N ILE A 265 15.39 -6.94 -11.10
CA ILE A 265 16.10 -6.12 -10.10
C ILE A 265 17.41 -5.53 -10.63
N ALA A 266 18.15 -6.28 -11.47
CA ALA A 266 19.38 -5.79 -12.07
C ALA A 266 19.12 -4.62 -13.03
N GLU A 267 18.08 -4.71 -13.85
CA GLU A 267 17.64 -3.65 -14.75
C GLU A 267 17.15 -2.41 -13.99
N LEU A 268 16.34 -2.59 -12.94
CA LEU A 268 15.93 -1.48 -12.07
C LEU A 268 17.11 -0.77 -11.45
N LEU A 269 18.10 -1.52 -10.91
CA LEU A 269 19.30 -0.93 -10.34
C LEU A 269 20.18 -0.23 -11.40
N SER A 270 20.21 -0.73 -12.64
CA SER A 270 20.89 -0.06 -13.75
C SER A 270 20.23 1.29 -14.07
N ILE A 271 18.92 1.31 -14.25
CA ILE A 271 18.15 2.55 -14.49
C ILE A 271 18.32 3.54 -13.34
N MET A 272 18.26 3.06 -12.09
CA MET A 272 18.49 3.91 -10.91
C MET A 272 19.87 4.54 -10.94
N SER A 273 20.90 3.74 -11.24
CA SER A 273 22.29 4.23 -11.32
C SER A 273 22.45 5.27 -12.41
N GLU A 274 21.92 4.99 -13.59
CA GLU A 274 21.94 5.93 -14.72
C GLU A 274 21.21 7.24 -14.38
N SER A 275 20.02 7.16 -13.80
CA SER A 275 19.23 8.33 -13.39
C SER A 275 19.92 9.20 -12.33
N MET A 276 20.81 8.60 -11.53
CA MET A 276 21.61 9.29 -10.51
C MET A 276 23.03 9.64 -10.97
N ASN A 277 23.38 9.37 -12.23
CA ASN A 277 24.71 9.54 -12.78
C ASN A 277 25.79 8.75 -11.99
N MET A 278 25.49 7.48 -11.66
CA MET A 278 26.32 6.57 -10.88
C MET A 278 26.65 5.29 -11.66
N ARG A 279 27.66 4.55 -11.21
CA ARG A 279 27.98 3.23 -11.78
C ARG A 279 26.99 2.18 -11.25
N ALA A 280 26.42 1.39 -12.17
CA ALA A 280 25.54 0.29 -11.81
C ALA A 280 26.32 -0.87 -11.16
N PRO A 281 25.73 -1.57 -10.17
CA PRO A 281 26.30 -2.80 -9.64
C PRO A 281 26.31 -3.88 -10.72
N LYS A 282 27.38 -4.67 -10.79
CA LYS A 282 27.55 -5.73 -11.79
C LYS A 282 27.54 -7.13 -11.19
N ILE A 283 27.84 -7.25 -9.92
CA ILE A 283 28.01 -8.53 -9.23
C ILE A 283 26.69 -8.91 -8.56
N SER A 284 26.18 -10.09 -8.86
CA SER A 284 24.99 -10.65 -8.20
C SER A 284 25.39 -11.48 -7.00
N VAL A 285 24.68 -11.31 -5.88
CA VAL A 285 24.84 -12.10 -4.67
C VAL A 285 23.56 -12.91 -4.44
N PRO A 286 23.64 -14.27 -4.30
CA PRO A 286 22.47 -15.09 -4.04
C PRO A 286 21.67 -14.61 -2.82
N MET A 287 20.34 -14.68 -2.89
CA MET A 287 19.46 -14.11 -1.86
C MET A 287 19.73 -14.64 -0.42
N PRO A 288 20.06 -15.94 -0.19
CA PRO A 288 20.39 -16.41 1.15
C PRO A 288 21.63 -15.71 1.74
N PHE A 289 22.67 -15.52 0.93
CA PHE A 289 23.88 -14.80 1.36
C PHE A 289 23.59 -13.31 1.60
N MET A 290 22.79 -12.70 0.72
CA MET A 290 22.38 -11.32 0.91
C MET A 290 21.61 -11.12 2.22
N LYS A 291 20.68 -12.03 2.54
CA LYS A 291 19.95 -12.02 3.83
C LYS A 291 20.90 -12.21 5.01
N ALA A 292 21.87 -13.09 4.91
CA ALA A 292 22.88 -13.31 5.97
C ALA A 292 23.71 -12.05 6.21
N ILE A 293 24.21 -11.39 5.14
CA ILE A 293 24.96 -10.13 5.22
C ILE A 293 24.11 -9.05 5.90
N MET A 294 22.86 -8.89 5.49
CA MET A 294 21.96 -7.88 6.06
C MET A 294 21.69 -8.13 7.55
N ASN A 295 21.49 -9.39 7.96
CA ASN A 295 21.27 -9.77 9.35
C ASN A 295 22.53 -9.62 10.22
N SER A 296 23.73 -9.79 9.64
CA SER A 296 25.01 -9.68 10.35
C SER A 296 25.51 -8.22 10.48
N GLY A 297 24.66 -7.24 10.25
CA GLY A 297 25.00 -5.83 10.42
C GLY A 297 24.85 -4.97 9.15
N GLY A 298 24.71 -5.58 7.98
CA GLY A 298 24.50 -4.87 6.72
C GLY A 298 23.29 -3.91 6.77
N SER A 299 22.20 -4.32 7.44
CA SER A 299 21.01 -3.47 7.64
C SER A 299 21.32 -2.20 8.43
N LYS A 300 22.23 -2.24 9.39
CA LYS A 300 22.66 -1.05 10.17
C LYS A 300 23.44 -0.06 9.30
N ILE A 301 24.23 -0.58 8.37
CA ILE A 301 25.05 0.23 7.45
C ILE A 301 24.20 0.81 6.34
N THR A 302 23.45 -0.02 5.63
CA THR A 302 22.63 0.38 4.47
C THR A 302 21.37 1.12 4.88
N LYS A 303 20.92 0.96 6.14
CA LYS A 303 19.62 1.43 6.65
C LYS A 303 18.42 0.78 5.95
N ILE A 304 18.66 -0.27 5.16
CA ILE A 304 17.60 -1.10 4.57
C ILE A 304 17.36 -2.25 5.53
N PRO A 305 16.11 -2.43 6.04
CA PRO A 305 15.77 -3.60 6.84
C PRO A 305 16.00 -4.89 6.05
N SER A 306 16.50 -5.94 6.67
CA SER A 306 16.66 -7.26 6.03
C SER A 306 15.34 -7.79 5.46
N ASP A 307 14.23 -7.48 6.13
CA ASP A 307 12.87 -7.83 5.69
C ASP A 307 12.47 -7.12 4.39
N GLY A 308 13.08 -5.98 4.06
CA GLY A 308 12.91 -5.31 2.77
C GLY A 308 13.33 -6.17 1.57
N LEU A 309 14.23 -7.14 1.77
CA LEU A 309 14.62 -8.10 0.73
C LEU A 309 13.50 -9.10 0.37
N THR A 310 12.47 -9.25 1.20
CA THR A 310 11.32 -10.13 0.90
C THR A 310 10.50 -9.63 -0.28
N PHE A 311 10.51 -8.31 -0.53
CA PHE A 311 9.85 -7.71 -1.70
C PHE A 311 10.57 -8.00 -3.02
N ILE A 312 11.81 -8.45 -2.97
CA ILE A 312 12.58 -8.90 -4.15
C ILE A 312 12.37 -10.40 -4.31
N THR A 313 11.56 -10.80 -5.30
CA THR A 313 11.01 -12.15 -5.38
C THR A 313 11.20 -12.79 -6.75
N LYS A 314 11.20 -14.14 -6.78
CA LYS A 314 11.04 -14.97 -7.99
C LYS A 314 9.61 -15.52 -8.13
N GLN A 315 8.75 -15.25 -7.15
CA GLN A 315 7.40 -15.78 -7.14
C GLN A 315 6.61 -15.28 -8.36
N LYS A 316 5.84 -16.18 -8.94
CA LYS A 316 4.85 -15.85 -9.97
C LYS A 316 3.52 -15.57 -9.29
N PHE A 317 2.79 -14.61 -9.81
CA PHE A 317 1.47 -14.25 -9.34
C PHE A 317 0.46 -14.37 -10.47
N SER A 318 -0.75 -14.81 -10.17
CA SER A 318 -1.84 -14.73 -11.12
C SER A 318 -2.40 -13.30 -11.16
N ASN A 319 -2.58 -12.76 -12.36
CA ASN A 319 -3.18 -11.44 -12.58
C ASN A 319 -4.37 -11.49 -13.55
N VAL A 320 -4.94 -12.67 -13.73
CA VAL A 320 -6.03 -12.93 -14.68
C VAL A 320 -7.24 -12.05 -14.40
N SER A 321 -7.63 -11.94 -13.12
CA SER A 321 -8.78 -11.12 -12.71
C SER A 321 -8.54 -9.63 -12.94
N ALA A 322 -7.32 -9.15 -12.71
CA ALA A 322 -6.94 -7.76 -13.01
C ALA A 322 -7.00 -7.47 -14.51
N LYS A 323 -6.50 -8.38 -15.34
CA LYS A 323 -6.56 -8.27 -16.81
C LYS A 323 -8.00 -8.28 -17.35
N LYS A 324 -8.90 -9.02 -16.73
CA LYS A 324 -10.33 -9.00 -17.12
C LYS A 324 -10.96 -7.63 -16.92
N ILE A 325 -10.56 -6.89 -15.87
CA ILE A 325 -11.09 -5.55 -15.59
C ILE A 325 -10.46 -4.48 -16.50
N MET A 326 -9.15 -4.51 -16.68
CA MET A 326 -8.41 -3.43 -17.33
C MET A 326 -8.06 -3.71 -18.80
N GLY A 327 -8.28 -4.92 -19.29
CA GLY A 327 -7.82 -5.40 -20.59
C GLY A 327 -6.40 -5.97 -20.56
N GLY A 328 -6.12 -6.90 -21.47
CA GLY A 328 -4.86 -7.65 -21.50
C GLY A 328 -3.59 -6.81 -21.64
N ASP A 329 -3.67 -5.66 -22.30
CA ASP A 329 -2.54 -4.77 -22.56
C ASP A 329 -2.27 -3.74 -21.44
N TRP A 330 -3.08 -3.73 -20.40
CA TRP A 330 -2.99 -2.69 -19.37
C TRP A 330 -1.60 -2.64 -18.72
N PHE A 331 -1.05 -3.77 -18.30
CA PHE A 331 0.28 -3.84 -17.69
C PHE A 331 1.38 -3.30 -18.61
N LYS A 332 1.31 -3.63 -19.92
CA LYS A 332 2.25 -3.11 -20.92
C LYS A 332 2.13 -1.60 -21.10
N LYS A 333 0.90 -1.08 -21.11
CA LYS A 333 0.62 0.36 -21.27
C LYS A 333 1.07 1.17 -20.07
N THR A 334 0.95 0.60 -18.85
CA THR A 334 1.22 1.25 -17.56
C THR A 334 2.56 0.87 -16.95
N SER A 335 3.44 0.21 -17.73
CA SER A 335 4.75 -0.23 -17.26
C SER A 335 5.52 0.90 -16.60
N VAL A 336 5.96 0.65 -15.36
CA VAL A 336 6.73 1.59 -14.55
C VAL A 336 8.05 1.98 -15.20
N MET A 337 8.63 1.11 -16.03
CA MET A 337 9.90 1.35 -16.72
C MET A 337 9.88 2.65 -17.55
N LYS A 338 8.70 3.07 -18.02
CA LYS A 338 8.54 4.30 -18.82
C LYS A 338 8.78 5.59 -18.05
N PHE A 339 8.49 5.61 -16.74
CA PHE A 339 8.58 6.79 -15.89
C PHE A 339 9.46 6.58 -14.65
N PHE A 340 10.04 5.39 -14.50
CA PHE A 340 10.88 5.04 -13.36
C PHE A 340 12.09 5.97 -13.20
N PRO A 341 12.77 6.41 -14.29
CA PRO A 341 13.83 7.42 -14.17
C PRO A 341 13.37 8.70 -13.48
N ALA A 342 12.15 9.19 -13.79
CA ALA A 342 11.61 10.39 -13.16
C ALA A 342 11.29 10.19 -11.67
N VAL A 343 10.81 8.99 -11.28
CA VAL A 343 10.60 8.63 -9.87
C VAL A 343 11.92 8.61 -9.11
N VAL A 344 12.96 8.03 -9.70
CA VAL A 344 14.31 7.98 -9.09
C VAL A 344 14.87 9.37 -8.94
N ALA A 345 14.75 10.21 -9.96
CA ALA A 345 15.23 11.59 -9.93
C ALA A 345 14.53 12.43 -8.85
N ASP A 346 13.20 12.30 -8.70
CA ASP A 346 12.44 12.98 -7.64
C ASP A 346 12.88 12.52 -6.24
N LEU A 347 13.06 11.21 -6.04
CA LEU A 347 13.55 10.66 -4.78
C LEU A 347 14.97 11.14 -4.45
N ASP A 348 15.87 11.08 -5.42
CA ASP A 348 17.25 11.50 -5.24
C ASP A 348 17.33 13.00 -4.90
N TYR A 349 16.59 13.84 -5.62
CA TYR A 349 16.48 15.27 -5.34
C TYR A 349 15.99 15.53 -3.91
N ARG A 350 14.90 14.87 -3.48
CA ARG A 350 14.36 15.01 -2.13
C ARG A 350 15.36 14.58 -1.06
N MET A 351 16.07 13.48 -1.31
CA MET A 351 17.09 12.97 -0.39
C MET A 351 18.30 13.90 -0.26
N MET A 352 18.72 14.55 -1.36
CA MET A 352 19.83 15.49 -1.35
C MET A 352 19.48 16.81 -0.67
N TYR A 353 18.33 17.38 -0.97
CA TYR A 353 17.97 18.74 -0.55
C TYR A 353 17.22 18.85 0.76
N GLN A 354 16.43 17.84 1.13
CA GLN A 354 15.81 17.80 2.45
C GLN A 354 16.82 17.49 3.57
N ASN A 355 17.88 16.75 3.28
CA ASN A 355 18.97 16.50 4.23
C ASN A 355 19.81 17.75 4.57
N GLY A 356 19.90 18.74 3.69
CA GLY A 356 20.65 19.98 3.95
C GLY A 356 19.98 20.91 4.98
N ARG A 357 18.67 20.82 5.16
CA ARG A 357 17.90 21.66 6.12
C ARG A 357 17.52 20.96 7.42
N HIS A 358 17.62 19.62 7.50
CA HIS A 358 17.13 18.82 8.63
C HIS A 358 18.05 17.66 9.05
N ASN A 359 19.36 17.90 9.15
CA ASN A 359 20.29 16.87 9.64
C ASN A 359 19.94 16.30 11.03
N HIS A 360 19.17 17.02 11.86
CA HIS A 360 18.64 16.54 13.14
C HIS A 360 17.45 15.56 12.99
N LEU A 361 16.65 15.68 11.94
CA LEU A 361 15.44 14.88 11.72
C LEU A 361 15.75 13.49 11.19
N PHE A 362 16.75 13.37 10.31
CA PHE A 362 17.15 12.09 9.73
C PHE A 362 17.81 11.14 10.74
N LYS A 363 18.54 11.66 11.73
CA LYS A 363 19.06 10.86 12.85
C LYS A 363 17.94 10.26 13.72
N ARG A 364 16.83 10.97 13.90
CA ARG A 364 15.66 10.50 14.65
C ARG A 364 14.78 9.53 13.86
N THR A 365 14.54 9.77 12.57
CA THR A 365 13.68 8.93 11.71
C THR A 365 14.24 7.53 11.50
N LEU A 366 15.55 7.35 11.65
CA LEU A 366 16.21 6.05 11.57
C LEU A 366 16.29 5.35 12.93
N CYS A 367 16.06 6.06 14.03
CA CYS A 367 16.05 5.52 15.39
C CYS A 367 14.64 5.46 16.00
N ASP A 368 13.73 6.37 15.60
CA ASP A 368 12.37 6.48 16.15
C ASP A 368 11.35 6.73 15.03
N ASN A 369 10.74 5.67 14.52
CA ASN A 369 9.68 5.75 13.50
C ASN A 369 8.41 6.50 13.95
N THR A 370 8.28 6.85 15.22
CA THR A 370 7.17 7.64 15.77
C THR A 370 7.18 9.10 15.27
N THR A 371 8.32 9.61 14.84
CA THR A 371 8.49 11.03 14.49
C THR A 371 8.13 11.36 13.05
N PHE A 372 8.11 10.38 12.13
CA PHE A 372 7.81 10.63 10.71
C PHE A 372 6.38 11.12 10.48
N TYR A 373 5.44 10.67 11.32
CA TYR A 373 4.05 11.11 11.28
C TYR A 373 3.82 12.45 11.99
N GLN A 374 4.71 12.87 12.90
CA GLN A 374 4.60 14.16 13.57
C GLN A 374 5.15 15.33 12.74
N LEU A 375 6.04 15.07 11.76
CA LEU A 375 6.71 16.10 10.99
C LEU A 375 5.96 16.57 9.75
N GLN A 376 4.98 15.82 9.27
CA GLN A 376 4.01 16.36 8.30
C GLN A 376 3.03 17.37 8.93
N GLY A 377 3.17 17.68 10.20
CA GLY A 377 2.33 18.60 10.95
C GLY A 377 3.00 19.87 11.47
N LYS A 378 4.27 20.10 11.17
CA LYS A 378 4.98 21.35 11.51
C LYS A 378 5.69 21.88 10.27
N GLY A 379 4.99 22.66 9.48
CA GLY A 379 5.44 23.41 8.34
C GLY A 379 4.27 24.11 7.71
#